data_a2f1a43263873bf2e27170ed60300b11
#
_entry.id   a2f1a43263873bf2e27170ed60300b11
#
_cell.length_a   1.000
_cell.length_b   1.000
_cell.length_c   1.000
_cell.angle_alpha   90.00
_cell.angle_beta   90.00
_cell.angle_gamma   90.00
#
_symmetry.space_group_name_H-M   'P 1'
#
loop_
_entity.id
_entity.type
_entity.pdbx_description
1 polymer ?
#
loop_
_entity_poly.entity_id
_entity_poly.type
_entity_poly.pdbx_seq_one_letter_code
_entity_poly.pdbx_strand_id
1 'polypeptide(L)'
;MKVAILGATGWIGSTLVNEARERGHDVIAIARNPNAIERDDVEKRPFDVRQPHNLAQTFQDADYVIAAVGGRANNDHSIVAETAQLLLTQLANVGVKRLLWVGGAGSLEVAPDVKLVTVPEFPEEYKAEALAQSDALDQFRSLSSDVDWTFVSPAAEIFPGEKRHQYRVGGDQLLSDDEGKSQISVADYAAALLDVLETNQYLNQRIGVAY
;
A
#
# COMPACT_ATOMS: atom_id res chain seq x y z
N MET A 1 -8.84 -8.62 14.28
CA MET A 1 -9.31 -8.55 12.89
C MET A 1 -8.47 -9.51 12.08
N LYS A 2 -9.01 -10.07 11.00
CA LYS A 2 -8.24 -10.91 10.08
C LYS A 2 -7.82 -10.09 8.87
N VAL A 3 -6.52 -9.81 8.76
CA VAL A 3 -5.93 -8.90 7.77
C VAL A 3 -5.09 -9.68 6.76
N ALA A 4 -5.46 -9.61 5.49
CA ALA A 4 -4.66 -10.17 4.40
C ALA A 4 -3.67 -9.12 3.87
N ILE A 5 -2.39 -9.49 3.80
CA ILE A 5 -1.32 -8.61 3.31
C ILE A 5 -0.74 -9.19 2.03
N LEU A 6 -1.08 -8.57 0.90
CA LEU A 6 -0.56 -8.93 -0.42
C LEU A 6 0.81 -8.26 -0.63
N GLY A 7 1.78 -9.03 -1.10
CA GLY A 7 3.16 -8.57 -1.21
C GLY A 7 3.97 -8.74 0.08
N ALA A 8 3.59 -9.71 0.91
CA ALA A 8 4.12 -9.99 2.25
C ALA A 8 5.64 -10.25 2.30
N THR A 9 6.28 -10.59 1.19
CA THR A 9 7.75 -10.81 1.10
C THR A 9 8.53 -9.56 0.71
N GLY A 10 7.84 -8.47 0.32
CA GLY A 10 8.48 -7.19 0.02
C GLY A 10 8.89 -6.45 1.29
N TRP A 11 9.75 -5.44 1.16
CA TRP A 11 10.24 -4.64 2.30
C TRP A 11 9.11 -4.01 3.11
N ILE A 12 8.20 -3.27 2.47
CA ILE A 12 7.04 -2.68 3.16
C ILE A 12 6.07 -3.78 3.62
N GLY A 13 5.80 -4.78 2.76
CA GLY A 13 4.87 -5.85 3.08
C GLY A 13 5.27 -6.69 4.28
N SER A 14 6.56 -7.04 4.42
CA SER A 14 7.06 -7.77 5.60
C SER A 14 7.00 -6.92 6.87
N THR A 15 7.25 -5.59 6.77
CA THR A 15 7.08 -4.67 7.89
C THR A 15 5.61 -4.60 8.33
N LEU A 16 4.67 -4.55 7.38
CA LEU A 16 3.22 -4.58 7.66
C LEU A 16 2.79 -5.89 8.33
N VAL A 17 3.34 -7.04 7.89
CA VAL A 17 3.07 -8.34 8.54
C VAL A 17 3.52 -8.32 9.99
N ASN A 18 4.71 -7.79 10.28
CA ASN A 18 5.23 -7.67 11.63
C ASN A 18 4.36 -6.73 12.48
N GLU A 19 4.06 -5.54 12.00
CA GLU A 19 3.25 -4.56 12.71
C GLU A 19 1.84 -5.09 13.02
N ALA A 20 1.18 -5.73 12.06
CA ALA A 20 -0.15 -6.31 12.26
C ALA A 20 -0.14 -7.43 13.31
N ARG A 21 0.89 -8.28 13.33
CA ARG A 21 1.04 -9.32 14.34
C ARG A 21 1.35 -8.78 15.73
N GLU A 22 2.21 -7.77 15.83
CA GLU A 22 2.52 -7.09 17.10
C GLU A 22 1.28 -6.45 17.73
N ARG A 23 0.35 -5.98 16.90
CA ARG A 23 -0.97 -5.46 17.35
C ARG A 23 -2.01 -6.54 17.66
N GLY A 24 -1.66 -7.82 17.49
CA GLY A 24 -2.54 -8.94 17.82
C GLY A 24 -3.59 -9.26 16.76
N HIS A 25 -3.39 -8.82 15.51
CA HIS A 25 -4.26 -9.21 14.39
C HIS A 25 -3.96 -10.63 13.92
N ASP A 26 -4.96 -11.31 13.39
CA ASP A 26 -4.78 -12.53 12.62
C ASP A 26 -4.33 -12.13 11.20
N VAL A 27 -3.17 -12.65 10.76
CA VAL A 27 -2.58 -12.24 9.50
C VAL A 27 -2.57 -13.37 8.49
N ILE A 28 -3.09 -13.08 7.29
CA ILE A 28 -2.91 -13.88 6.09
C ILE A 28 -1.80 -13.20 5.26
N ALA A 29 -0.62 -13.79 5.25
CA ALA A 29 0.51 -13.28 4.48
C ALA A 29 0.50 -13.89 3.06
N ILE A 30 0.36 -13.03 2.04
CA ILE A 30 0.14 -13.44 0.66
C ILE A 30 1.34 -13.04 -0.19
N ALA A 31 1.92 -14.02 -0.89
CA ALA A 31 3.04 -13.82 -1.81
C ALA A 31 3.03 -14.88 -2.92
N ARG A 32 3.74 -14.63 -4.03
CA ARG A 32 3.94 -15.62 -5.09
C ARG A 32 4.65 -16.87 -4.57
N ASN A 33 5.65 -16.70 -3.72
CA ASN A 33 6.32 -17.77 -2.99
C ASN A 33 6.12 -17.61 -1.48
N PRO A 34 5.10 -18.23 -0.89
CA PRO A 34 4.81 -18.11 0.54
C PRO A 34 5.88 -18.72 1.44
N ASN A 35 6.74 -19.63 0.92
CA ASN A 35 7.84 -20.18 1.70
C ASN A 35 8.96 -19.16 2.00
N ALA A 36 8.98 -18.03 1.30
CA ALA A 36 9.89 -16.93 1.59
C ALA A 36 9.42 -16.03 2.75
N ILE A 37 8.25 -16.29 3.33
CA ILE A 37 7.75 -15.59 4.50
C ILE A 37 8.37 -16.24 5.74
N GLU A 38 9.19 -15.48 6.47
CA GLU A 38 10.00 -16.01 7.58
C GLU A 38 9.19 -16.27 8.86
N ARG A 39 8.01 -15.61 9.03
CA ARG A 39 7.17 -15.80 10.22
C ARG A 39 6.36 -17.09 10.16
N ASP A 40 6.32 -17.83 11.27
CA ASP A 40 5.54 -19.08 11.39
C ASP A 40 4.18 -18.88 12.07
N ASP A 41 3.94 -17.72 12.68
CA ASP A 41 2.71 -17.36 13.38
C ASP A 41 1.69 -16.63 12.51
N VAL A 42 1.79 -16.78 11.20
CA VAL A 42 0.87 -16.23 10.19
C VAL A 42 0.37 -17.31 9.24
N GLU A 43 -0.83 -17.13 8.72
CA GLU A 43 -1.32 -17.99 7.64
C GLU A 43 -0.64 -17.56 6.33
N LYS A 44 -0.05 -18.51 5.60
CA LYS A 44 0.70 -18.26 4.36
C LYS A 44 -0.10 -18.73 3.16
N ARG A 45 -0.38 -17.84 2.19
CA ARG A 45 -1.13 -18.20 0.98
C ARG A 45 -0.38 -17.80 -0.30
N PRO A 46 -0.34 -18.69 -1.32
CA PRO A 46 0.21 -18.34 -2.62
C PRO A 46 -0.78 -17.51 -3.43
N PHE A 47 -0.30 -16.43 -4.06
CA PHE A 47 -1.07 -15.70 -5.05
C PHE A 47 -0.16 -15.00 -6.04
N ASP A 48 -0.47 -15.20 -7.32
CA ASP A 48 0.15 -14.47 -8.42
C ASP A 48 -0.94 -13.62 -9.12
N VAL A 49 -0.79 -12.31 -9.06
CA VAL A 49 -1.73 -11.36 -9.68
C VAL A 49 -1.80 -11.50 -11.20
N ARG A 50 -0.76 -12.09 -11.83
CA ARG A 50 -0.75 -12.42 -13.26
C ARG A 50 -1.60 -13.67 -13.59
N GLN A 51 -1.92 -14.46 -12.57
CA GLN A 51 -2.72 -15.69 -12.71
C GLN A 51 -3.76 -15.76 -11.57
N PRO A 52 -4.78 -14.88 -11.56
CA PRO A 52 -5.66 -14.68 -10.41
C PRO A 52 -6.76 -15.74 -10.26
N HIS A 53 -6.55 -16.97 -10.73
CA HIS A 53 -7.57 -18.03 -10.78
C HIS A 53 -8.14 -18.43 -9.41
N ASN A 54 -7.39 -18.20 -8.33
CA ASN A 54 -7.74 -18.59 -6.98
C ASN A 54 -8.01 -17.38 -6.04
N LEU A 55 -8.36 -16.22 -6.60
CA LEU A 55 -8.58 -14.99 -5.82
C LEU A 55 -9.53 -15.22 -4.65
N ALA A 56 -10.69 -15.86 -4.87
CA ALA A 56 -11.66 -16.12 -3.82
C ALA A 56 -11.07 -16.96 -2.67
N GLN A 57 -10.31 -18.00 -2.98
CA GLN A 57 -9.66 -18.83 -1.97
C GLN A 57 -8.53 -18.08 -1.26
N THR A 58 -7.79 -17.23 -1.98
CA THR A 58 -6.68 -16.45 -1.44
C THR A 58 -7.13 -15.45 -0.38
N PHE A 59 -8.27 -14.77 -0.62
CA PHE A 59 -8.79 -13.75 0.30
C PHE A 59 -9.94 -14.25 1.19
N GLN A 60 -10.25 -15.55 1.14
CA GLN A 60 -11.27 -16.15 1.99
C GLN A 60 -11.01 -15.84 3.47
N ASP A 61 -12.06 -15.47 4.20
CA ASP A 61 -12.05 -15.12 5.62
C ASP A 61 -11.26 -13.85 5.99
N ALA A 62 -10.73 -13.10 5.03
CA ALA A 62 -10.13 -11.81 5.31
C ALA A 62 -11.21 -10.74 5.52
N ASP A 63 -11.14 -10.01 6.63
CA ASP A 63 -11.98 -8.82 6.83
C ASP A 63 -11.44 -7.64 6.01
N TYR A 64 -10.12 -7.51 5.97
CA TYR A 64 -9.38 -6.37 5.40
C TYR A 64 -8.21 -6.85 4.55
N VAL A 65 -7.89 -6.08 3.52
CA VAL A 65 -6.72 -6.33 2.66
C VAL A 65 -5.80 -5.11 2.69
N ILE A 66 -4.50 -5.34 2.88
CA ILE A 66 -3.46 -4.34 2.62
C ILE A 66 -2.64 -4.84 1.43
N ALA A 67 -2.58 -4.04 0.36
CA ALA A 67 -1.84 -4.41 -0.85
C ALA A 67 -0.55 -3.58 -0.96
N ALA A 68 0.60 -4.26 -0.87
CA ALA A 68 1.94 -3.69 -1.04
C ALA A 68 2.57 -4.24 -2.32
N VAL A 69 2.06 -3.80 -3.47
CA VAL A 69 2.45 -4.28 -4.80
C VAL A 69 3.26 -3.23 -5.52
N GLY A 70 4.39 -3.65 -6.10
CA GLY A 70 5.25 -2.82 -6.93
C GLY A 70 5.81 -3.59 -8.11
N GLY A 71 6.20 -2.86 -9.17
CA GLY A 71 6.72 -3.41 -10.43
C GLY A 71 8.22 -3.63 -10.48
N ARG A 72 8.99 -3.03 -9.57
CA ARG A 72 10.46 -2.98 -9.65
C ARG A 72 11.13 -4.36 -9.67
N ALA A 73 10.64 -5.31 -8.86
CA ALA A 73 11.29 -6.61 -8.72
C ALA A 73 11.48 -7.37 -10.05
N ASN A 74 10.57 -7.18 -11.00
CA ASN A 74 10.60 -7.84 -12.31
C ASN A 74 10.64 -6.85 -13.47
N ASN A 75 10.84 -5.54 -13.18
CA ASN A 75 10.70 -4.46 -14.16
C ASN A 75 9.37 -4.50 -14.95
N ASP A 76 8.31 -4.86 -14.24
CA ASP A 76 6.96 -5.02 -14.78
C ASP A 76 5.99 -4.09 -14.04
N HIS A 77 5.99 -2.84 -14.44
CA HIS A 77 5.22 -1.79 -13.76
C HIS A 77 3.71 -1.85 -14.06
N SER A 78 3.28 -2.50 -15.15
CA SER A 78 1.85 -2.64 -15.47
C SER A 78 1.09 -3.45 -14.41
N ILE A 79 1.79 -4.31 -13.67
CA ILE A 79 1.22 -5.12 -12.59
C ILE A 79 0.53 -4.27 -11.52
N VAL A 80 0.97 -3.02 -11.31
CA VAL A 80 0.47 -2.15 -10.24
C VAL A 80 -0.97 -1.73 -10.53
N ALA A 81 -1.23 -1.12 -11.69
CA ALA A 81 -2.58 -0.69 -12.08
C ALA A 81 -3.52 -1.89 -12.31
N GLU A 82 -3.02 -2.97 -12.92
CA GLU A 82 -3.80 -4.20 -13.13
C GLU A 82 -4.23 -4.84 -11.80
N THR A 83 -3.34 -4.85 -10.80
CA THR A 83 -3.68 -5.34 -9.46
C THR A 83 -4.71 -4.44 -8.78
N ALA A 84 -4.54 -3.12 -8.88
CA ALA A 84 -5.51 -2.17 -8.33
C ALA A 84 -6.91 -2.40 -8.92
N GLN A 85 -7.02 -2.51 -10.24
CA GLN A 85 -8.28 -2.82 -10.92
C GLN A 85 -8.87 -4.15 -10.46
N LEU A 86 -8.06 -5.21 -10.41
CA LEU A 86 -8.49 -6.55 -9.98
C LEU A 86 -9.08 -6.50 -8.56
N LEU A 87 -8.37 -5.91 -7.61
CA LEU A 87 -8.79 -5.87 -6.21
C LEU A 87 -10.04 -5.00 -6.03
N LEU A 88 -10.09 -3.82 -6.64
CA LEU A 88 -11.26 -2.93 -6.57
C LEU A 88 -12.55 -3.57 -7.10
N THR A 89 -12.45 -4.43 -8.12
CA THR A 89 -13.62 -5.04 -8.76
C THR A 89 -14.00 -6.39 -8.15
N GLN A 90 -13.09 -7.08 -7.46
CA GLN A 90 -13.32 -8.46 -7.05
C GLN A 90 -13.40 -8.69 -5.53
N LEU A 91 -12.77 -7.83 -4.71
CA LEU A 91 -12.68 -8.09 -3.27
C LEU A 91 -14.03 -8.08 -2.56
N ALA A 92 -14.95 -7.22 -2.94
CA ALA A 92 -16.30 -7.20 -2.36
C ALA A 92 -17.05 -8.52 -2.59
N ASN A 93 -16.84 -9.17 -3.75
CA ASN A 93 -17.48 -10.45 -4.09
C ASN A 93 -17.03 -11.61 -3.20
N VAL A 94 -15.90 -11.47 -2.51
CA VAL A 94 -15.35 -12.47 -1.58
C VAL A 94 -15.47 -12.07 -0.11
N GLY A 95 -16.25 -11.02 0.16
CA GLY A 95 -16.61 -10.59 1.51
C GLY A 95 -15.60 -9.68 2.21
N VAL A 96 -14.56 -9.21 1.50
CA VAL A 96 -13.62 -8.22 2.03
C VAL A 96 -14.31 -6.86 2.14
N LYS A 97 -14.22 -6.24 3.31
CA LYS A 97 -14.89 -4.97 3.62
C LYS A 97 -14.08 -3.76 3.18
N ARG A 98 -12.75 -3.85 3.20
CA ARG A 98 -11.87 -2.71 2.99
C ARG A 98 -10.53 -3.09 2.38
N LEU A 99 -10.04 -2.22 1.50
CA LEU A 99 -8.74 -2.30 0.86
C LEU A 99 -7.88 -1.08 1.23
N LEU A 100 -6.72 -1.29 1.83
CA LEU A 100 -5.67 -0.29 1.94
C LEU A 100 -4.61 -0.57 0.88
N TRP A 101 -4.24 0.47 0.15
CA TRP A 101 -3.22 0.38 -0.89
C TRP A 101 -1.96 1.12 -0.47
N VAL A 102 -0.83 0.43 -0.50
CA VAL A 102 0.49 1.03 -0.35
C VAL A 102 0.82 1.77 -1.63
N GLY A 103 0.63 3.07 -1.61
CA GLY A 103 0.83 3.94 -2.77
C GLY A 103 2.26 4.44 -2.91
N GLY A 104 2.44 5.39 -3.83
CA GLY A 104 3.69 6.10 -4.04
C GLY A 104 3.55 7.60 -3.77
N ALA A 105 4.68 8.27 -3.55
CA ALA A 105 4.73 9.72 -3.36
C ALA A 105 4.65 10.52 -4.68
N GLY A 106 4.96 9.87 -5.82
CA GLY A 106 5.09 10.58 -7.10
C GLY A 106 3.86 11.35 -7.58
N SER A 107 2.65 10.92 -7.16
CA SER A 107 1.40 11.61 -7.48
C SER A 107 1.00 12.69 -6.47
N LEU A 108 1.77 12.89 -5.39
CA LEU A 108 1.56 13.99 -4.45
C LEU A 108 1.92 15.32 -5.09
N GLU A 109 1.18 16.37 -4.75
CA GLU A 109 1.38 17.70 -5.29
C GLU A 109 2.41 18.47 -4.47
N VAL A 110 3.38 19.08 -5.17
CA VAL A 110 4.39 19.98 -4.60
C VAL A 110 4.01 21.45 -4.79
N ALA A 111 3.08 21.71 -5.71
CA ALA A 111 2.42 22.99 -5.95
C ALA A 111 1.05 22.68 -6.59
N PRO A 112 0.12 23.65 -6.70
CA PRO A 112 -1.17 23.41 -7.37
C PRO A 112 -0.98 22.80 -8.76
N ASP A 113 -1.58 21.61 -8.98
CA ASP A 113 -1.51 20.83 -10.23
C ASP A 113 -0.11 20.35 -10.65
N VAL A 114 0.92 20.45 -9.77
CA VAL A 114 2.28 19.96 -10.03
C VAL A 114 2.58 18.74 -9.20
N LYS A 115 2.61 17.57 -9.84
CA LYS A 115 2.95 16.30 -9.18
C LYS A 115 4.45 16.17 -8.94
N LEU A 116 4.85 15.57 -7.83
CA LEU A 116 6.26 15.34 -7.47
C LEU A 116 7.03 14.60 -8.59
N VAL A 117 6.42 13.64 -9.28
CA VAL A 117 7.05 12.87 -10.36
C VAL A 117 7.38 13.73 -11.60
N THR A 118 6.78 14.93 -11.72
CA THR A 118 6.99 15.82 -12.87
C THR A 118 8.07 16.88 -12.67
N VAL A 119 8.59 17.02 -11.44
CA VAL A 119 9.67 17.99 -11.20
C VAL A 119 11.00 17.50 -11.80
N PRO A 120 11.86 18.40 -12.29
CA PRO A 120 13.13 18.03 -12.94
C PRO A 120 14.08 17.22 -12.03
N GLU A 121 14.01 17.45 -10.73
CA GLU A 121 14.86 16.81 -9.72
C GLU A 121 14.39 15.42 -9.32
N PHE A 122 13.24 14.96 -9.84
CA PHE A 122 12.74 13.61 -9.50
C PHE A 122 13.69 12.53 -10.03
N PRO A 123 14.17 11.59 -9.17
CA PRO A 123 15.16 10.61 -9.60
C PRO A 123 14.60 9.68 -10.67
N GLU A 124 15.29 9.57 -11.80
CA GLU A 124 14.84 8.80 -12.98
C GLU A 124 14.64 7.31 -12.65
N GLU A 125 15.45 6.76 -11.75
CA GLU A 125 15.38 5.36 -11.31
C GLU A 125 14.05 4.98 -10.60
N TYR A 126 13.33 5.97 -10.06
CA TYR A 126 12.04 5.75 -9.40
C TYR A 126 10.85 6.13 -10.27
N LYS A 127 11.09 6.77 -11.42
CA LYS A 127 10.03 7.39 -12.23
C LYS A 127 9.02 6.40 -12.77
N ALA A 128 9.47 5.25 -13.28
CA ALA A 128 8.58 4.22 -13.81
C ALA A 128 7.64 3.67 -12.74
N GLU A 129 8.15 3.40 -11.53
CA GLU A 129 7.33 2.96 -10.40
C GLU A 129 6.37 4.06 -9.94
N ALA A 130 6.85 5.31 -9.85
CA ALA A 130 6.04 6.46 -9.43
C ALA A 130 4.86 6.71 -10.39
N LEU A 131 5.09 6.57 -11.70
CA LEU A 131 4.05 6.68 -12.72
C LEU A 131 3.05 5.52 -12.59
N ALA A 132 3.51 4.28 -12.42
CA ALA A 132 2.64 3.13 -12.25
C ALA A 132 1.75 3.25 -10.99
N GLN A 133 2.28 3.79 -9.89
CA GLN A 133 1.48 4.10 -8.70
C GLN A 133 0.50 5.25 -8.94
N SER A 134 0.84 6.22 -9.79
CA SER A 134 -0.10 7.26 -10.20
C SER A 134 -1.26 6.68 -11.03
N ASP A 135 -0.95 5.80 -11.98
CA ASP A 135 -1.96 5.10 -12.79
C ASP A 135 -2.89 4.24 -11.91
N ALA A 136 -2.34 3.57 -10.87
CA ALA A 136 -3.16 2.86 -9.90
C ALA A 136 -4.09 3.81 -9.13
N LEU A 137 -3.61 4.98 -8.68
CA LEU A 137 -4.46 5.98 -8.02
C LEU A 137 -5.61 6.44 -8.94
N ASP A 138 -5.36 6.59 -10.24
CA ASP A 138 -6.39 6.95 -11.22
C ASP A 138 -7.45 5.82 -11.34
N GLN A 139 -7.07 4.53 -11.21
CA GLN A 139 -8.03 3.43 -11.10
C GLN A 139 -8.90 3.57 -9.81
N PHE A 140 -8.28 3.85 -8.68
CA PHE A 140 -9.00 4.07 -7.40
C PHE A 140 -10.00 5.21 -7.48
N ARG A 141 -9.70 6.27 -8.23
CA ARG A 141 -10.56 7.45 -8.38
C ARG A 141 -11.66 7.30 -9.43
N SER A 142 -11.43 6.49 -10.46
CA SER A 142 -12.33 6.37 -11.63
C SER A 142 -13.24 5.16 -11.57
N LEU A 143 -12.82 4.04 -10.96
CA LEU A 143 -13.62 2.83 -10.91
C LEU A 143 -14.65 2.90 -9.79
N SER A 144 -15.86 2.44 -10.11
CA SER A 144 -16.85 2.13 -9.08
C SER A 144 -16.43 0.85 -8.36
N SER A 145 -16.41 0.88 -7.04
CA SER A 145 -16.04 -0.25 -6.21
C SER A 145 -16.99 -0.39 -5.03
N ASP A 146 -17.40 -1.62 -4.72
CA ASP A 146 -18.22 -1.95 -3.54
C ASP A 146 -17.34 -2.25 -2.30
N VAL A 147 -16.00 -2.22 -2.45
CA VAL A 147 -15.07 -2.28 -1.31
C VAL A 147 -14.64 -0.85 -0.94
N ASP A 148 -14.74 -0.51 0.33
CA ASP A 148 -14.17 0.75 0.83
C ASP A 148 -12.65 0.73 0.68
N TRP A 149 -12.06 1.84 0.22
CA TRP A 149 -10.64 1.86 -0.01
C TRP A 149 -9.94 3.08 0.61
N THR A 150 -8.64 2.95 0.86
CA THR A 150 -7.76 4.08 1.17
C THR A 150 -6.44 3.87 0.44
N PHE A 151 -6.05 4.86 -0.36
CA PHE A 151 -4.75 4.89 -1.02
C PHE A 151 -3.78 5.69 -0.14
N VAL A 152 -2.76 5.03 0.42
CA VAL A 152 -1.83 5.65 1.37
C VAL A 152 -0.51 5.95 0.67
N SER A 153 -0.26 7.23 0.37
CA SER A 153 1.01 7.69 -0.19
C SER A 153 2.03 7.91 0.94
N PRO A 154 3.24 7.37 0.84
CA PRO A 154 4.30 7.69 1.78
C PRO A 154 4.86 9.11 1.53
N ALA A 155 5.76 9.55 2.40
CA ALA A 155 6.65 10.68 2.14
C ALA A 155 7.50 10.47 0.87
N ALA A 156 8.11 11.53 0.36
CA ALA A 156 9.01 11.44 -0.80
C ALA A 156 10.16 10.45 -0.56
N GLU A 157 10.67 10.41 0.66
CA GLU A 157 11.67 9.44 1.11
C GLU A 157 11.10 8.54 2.20
N ILE A 158 11.06 7.23 1.92
CA ILE A 158 10.80 6.18 2.91
C ILE A 158 12.12 5.46 3.20
N PHE A 159 12.48 5.32 4.46
CA PHE A 159 13.79 4.79 4.86
C PHE A 159 13.69 3.72 5.96
N PRO A 160 14.71 2.85 6.11
CA PRO A 160 14.81 1.95 7.25
C PRO A 160 15.01 2.76 8.55
N GLY A 161 14.13 2.57 9.54
CA GLY A 161 14.23 3.31 10.80
C GLY A 161 13.28 2.77 11.83
N GLU A 162 13.53 3.15 13.09
CA GLU A 162 12.69 2.79 14.23
C GLU A 162 11.35 3.52 14.19
N LYS A 163 10.38 2.95 14.87
CA LYS A 163 9.05 3.53 15.06
C LYS A 163 9.10 4.68 16.05
N ARG A 164 8.74 5.88 15.61
CA ARG A 164 8.69 7.10 16.44
C ARG A 164 7.28 7.39 16.98
N HIS A 165 6.25 6.77 16.35
CA HIS A 165 4.83 7.04 16.64
C HIS A 165 4.44 8.54 16.50
N GLN A 166 5.14 9.27 15.64
CA GLN A 166 4.90 10.69 15.39
C GLN A 166 4.95 10.93 13.90
N TYR A 167 3.78 11.06 13.28
CA TYR A 167 3.63 11.38 11.88
C TYR A 167 2.39 12.23 11.65
N ARG A 168 2.36 12.92 10.54
CA ARG A 168 1.22 13.71 10.09
C ARG A 168 0.51 12.98 8.97
N VAL A 169 -0.82 13.20 8.90
CA VAL A 169 -1.65 12.70 7.79
C VAL A 169 -2.18 13.92 7.04
N GLY A 170 -1.99 13.93 5.72
CA GLY A 170 -2.49 14.94 4.80
C GLY A 170 -3.29 14.34 3.66
N GLY A 171 -3.71 15.18 2.72
CA GLY A 171 -4.43 14.79 1.51
C GLY A 171 -3.50 14.65 0.30
N ASP A 172 -3.83 15.37 -0.78
CA ASP A 172 -3.12 15.29 -2.06
C ASP A 172 -1.76 16.00 -2.08
N GLN A 173 -1.47 16.83 -1.09
CA GLN A 173 -0.24 17.60 -1.05
C GLN A 173 0.90 16.84 -0.37
N LEU A 174 2.11 17.00 -0.91
CA LEU A 174 3.31 16.47 -0.28
C LEU A 174 3.53 17.13 1.08
N LEU A 175 3.59 16.32 2.13
CA LEU A 175 3.95 16.81 3.46
C LEU A 175 5.47 16.93 3.55
N SER A 176 5.94 18.06 4.07
CA SER A 176 7.34 18.33 4.35
C SER A 176 7.47 18.95 5.74
N ASP A 177 8.64 18.79 6.36
CA ASP A 177 9.00 19.49 7.59
C ASP A 177 9.39 20.96 7.31
N ASP A 178 9.78 21.67 8.37
CA ASP A 178 10.19 23.08 8.29
C ASP A 178 11.48 23.29 7.48
N GLU A 179 12.26 22.24 7.23
CA GLU A 179 13.46 22.24 6.37
C GLU A 179 13.14 21.85 4.93
N GLY A 180 11.87 21.57 4.60
CA GLY A 180 11.42 21.14 3.28
C GLY A 180 11.64 19.65 2.99
N LYS A 181 12.02 18.84 3.99
CA LYS A 181 12.22 17.40 3.83
C LYS A 181 10.90 16.65 4.00
N SER A 182 10.65 15.73 3.09
CA SER A 182 9.52 14.81 3.15
C SER A 182 10.02 13.40 3.39
N GLN A 183 9.93 12.92 4.62
CA GLN A 183 10.52 11.67 5.07
C GLN A 183 9.60 10.90 6.02
N ILE A 184 9.69 9.56 6.00
CA ILE A 184 9.07 8.67 6.98
C ILE A 184 9.86 7.36 7.09
N SER A 185 9.98 6.80 8.31
CA SER A 185 10.50 5.44 8.44
C SER A 185 9.49 4.40 7.94
N VAL A 186 9.97 3.28 7.42
CA VAL A 186 9.09 2.18 7.00
C VAL A 186 8.26 1.65 8.16
N ALA A 187 8.79 1.70 9.38
CA ALA A 187 8.10 1.26 10.59
C ALA A 187 6.92 2.19 10.94
N ASP A 188 7.11 3.52 10.89
CA ASP A 188 6.01 4.47 11.12
C ASP A 188 5.00 4.47 9.96
N TYR A 189 5.46 4.26 8.72
CA TYR A 189 4.56 4.12 7.59
C TYR A 189 3.66 2.88 7.73
N ALA A 190 4.22 1.74 8.15
CA ALA A 190 3.42 0.56 8.45
C ALA A 190 2.45 0.79 9.62
N ALA A 191 2.91 1.45 10.69
CA ALA A 191 2.05 1.82 11.81
C ALA A 191 0.88 2.71 11.36
N ALA A 192 1.13 3.70 10.50
CA ALA A 192 0.10 4.58 9.97
C ALA A 192 -0.98 3.83 9.17
N LEU A 193 -0.57 2.85 8.34
CA LEU A 193 -1.55 2.02 7.62
C LEU A 193 -2.44 1.23 8.60
N LEU A 194 -1.85 0.65 9.66
CA LEU A 194 -2.64 -0.08 10.65
C LEU A 194 -3.54 0.87 11.47
N ASP A 195 -3.09 2.08 11.83
CA ASP A 195 -3.92 3.08 12.52
C ASP A 195 -5.14 3.48 11.66
N VAL A 196 -4.93 3.70 10.36
CA VAL A 196 -6.01 4.00 9.41
C VAL A 196 -7.00 2.83 9.29
N LEU A 197 -6.49 1.60 9.28
CA LEU A 197 -7.32 0.40 9.22
C LEU A 197 -8.16 0.24 10.49
N GLU A 198 -7.55 0.37 11.66
CA GLU A 198 -8.19 0.17 12.97
C GLU A 198 -9.22 1.25 13.30
N THR A 199 -8.95 2.49 12.92
CA THR A 199 -9.86 3.62 13.17
C THR A 199 -10.98 3.74 12.13
N ASN A 200 -10.92 2.97 11.05
CA ASN A 200 -11.86 3.01 9.92
C ASN A 200 -12.06 4.42 9.33
N GLN A 201 -10.99 5.21 9.29
CA GLN A 201 -10.99 6.58 8.75
C GLN A 201 -10.54 6.62 7.29
N TYR A 202 -10.72 7.76 6.64
CA TYR A 202 -10.24 8.06 5.29
C TYR A 202 -10.79 7.10 4.21
N LEU A 203 -12.08 6.77 4.28
CA LEU A 203 -12.74 5.91 3.29
C LEU A 203 -12.81 6.60 1.93
N ASN A 204 -12.54 5.82 0.88
CA ASN A 204 -12.66 6.20 -0.53
C ASN A 204 -11.87 7.47 -0.89
N GLN A 205 -10.65 7.59 -0.34
CA GLN A 205 -9.77 8.71 -0.62
C GLN A 205 -8.29 8.35 -0.56
N ARG A 206 -7.45 9.22 -1.11
CA ARG A 206 -6.01 9.19 -0.93
C ARG A 206 -5.62 10.03 0.29
N ILE A 207 -4.64 9.53 1.02
CA ILE A 207 -3.93 10.28 2.06
C ILE A 207 -2.42 10.24 1.83
N GLY A 208 -1.73 11.26 2.31
CA GLY A 208 -0.27 11.29 2.42
C GLY A 208 0.16 11.15 3.88
N VAL A 209 1.28 10.46 4.14
CA VAL A 209 1.82 10.26 5.49
C VAL A 209 3.29 10.61 5.53
N ALA A 210 3.71 11.53 6.42
CA ALA A 210 5.09 11.97 6.62
C ALA A 210 5.33 12.49 8.05
N TYR A 211 6.60 12.67 8.41
CA TYR A 211 6.99 13.40 9.63
C TYR A 211 6.68 14.88 9.53
#